data_27ee980c49badaa00d405e7b01d5c4d7
#
_entry.id   27ee980c49badaa00d405e7b01d5c4d7
#
_cell.length_a   1.000
_cell.length_b   1.000
_cell.length_c   1.000
_cell.angle_alpha   90.00
_cell.angle_beta   90.00
_cell.angle_gamma   90.00
#
_symmetry.space_group_name_H-M   'P 1'
#
loop_
_entity.id
_entity.type
_entity.pdbx_description
1 polymer ?
#
loop_
_entity_poly.entity_id
_entity_poly.type
_entity_poly.pdbx_seq_one_letter_code
_entity_poly.pdbx_strand_id
1 'polypeptide(L)'
;RALTVCAGSGHRRLVERGAAETSLSGNRVIGSGPYALQNALKILVAVELQCSALDVSLAVLGTPPTHLVIPWSGASVQGVQLSDLLSPKALDLIQARVIHRWPLGPYALAAAAARVCEVVLQGTSTYGITCYVVLNEKPHLRGRAAAVTASINRSGITKIIPPSMNVRERV
;
A
#
# COMPACT_ATOMS: atom_id res chain seq x y z
N ARG A 1 6.16 2.00 -24.29
CA ARG A 1 5.28 2.91 -23.54
C ARG A 1 5.81 3.04 -22.11
N ALA A 2 5.99 4.29 -21.60
CA ALA A 2 6.56 4.55 -20.28
C ALA A 2 5.58 4.17 -19.14
N LEU A 3 6.12 3.80 -17.97
CA LEU A 3 5.43 3.67 -16.71
C LEU A 3 5.99 4.75 -15.76
N THR A 4 5.13 5.41 -15.02
CA THR A 4 5.52 6.49 -14.10
C THR A 4 5.33 6.04 -12.66
N VAL A 5 6.40 6.16 -11.86
CA VAL A 5 6.37 5.90 -10.41
C VAL A 5 6.50 7.21 -9.66
N CYS A 6 5.46 7.58 -8.91
CA CYS A 6 5.44 8.77 -8.06
C CYS A 6 6.04 8.44 -6.69
N ALA A 7 7.18 9.02 -6.35
CA ALA A 7 7.93 8.75 -5.13
C ALA A 7 7.90 9.90 -4.09
N GLY A 8 7.30 11.04 -4.41
CA GLY A 8 7.27 12.22 -3.54
C GLY A 8 6.21 12.17 -2.44
N SER A 9 6.26 13.08 -1.47
CA SER A 9 5.32 13.15 -0.33
C SER A 9 3.86 13.42 -0.73
N GLY A 10 3.62 14.00 -1.91
CA GLY A 10 2.28 14.27 -2.47
C GLY A 10 1.70 13.11 -3.30
N HIS A 11 2.11 11.88 -3.07
CA HIS A 11 1.84 10.69 -3.90
C HIS A 11 0.44 10.60 -4.50
N ARG A 12 -0.61 10.73 -3.68
CA ARG A 12 -1.99 10.56 -4.16
C ARG A 12 -2.34 11.59 -5.23
N ARG A 13 -2.09 12.88 -4.94
CA ARG A 13 -2.36 13.97 -5.88
C ARG A 13 -1.52 13.86 -7.14
N LEU A 14 -0.25 13.44 -7.01
CA LEU A 14 0.63 13.23 -8.17
C LEU A 14 0.10 12.11 -9.07
N VAL A 15 -0.40 11.01 -8.50
CA VAL A 15 -1.00 9.91 -9.26
C VAL A 15 -2.30 10.36 -9.94
N GLU A 16 -3.17 11.09 -9.25
CA GLU A 16 -4.42 11.63 -9.79
C GLU A 16 -4.14 12.60 -10.95
N ARG A 17 -3.23 13.55 -10.77
CA ARG A 17 -2.84 14.52 -11.81
C ARG A 17 -2.09 13.86 -12.97
N GLY A 18 -1.14 12.98 -12.66
CA GLY A 18 -0.41 12.25 -13.68
C GLY A 18 -1.32 11.43 -14.59
N ALA A 19 -2.36 10.81 -14.03
CA ALA A 19 -3.33 10.07 -14.82
C ALA A 19 -4.30 10.97 -15.60
N ALA A 20 -4.58 12.19 -15.11
CA ALA A 20 -5.51 13.13 -15.76
C ALA A 20 -4.83 13.97 -16.85
N GLU A 21 -3.57 14.39 -16.61
CA GLU A 21 -2.86 15.37 -17.46
C GLU A 21 -1.93 14.72 -18.49
N THR A 22 -1.65 13.40 -18.36
CA THR A 22 -0.79 12.69 -19.30
C THR A 22 -1.59 11.83 -20.28
N SER A 23 -1.02 11.54 -21.44
CA SER A 23 -1.55 10.54 -22.37
C SER A 23 -1.39 9.10 -21.88
N LEU A 24 -0.88 8.91 -20.67
CA LEU A 24 -0.73 7.61 -20.04
C LEU A 24 -2.09 7.13 -19.52
N SER A 25 -2.40 5.88 -19.78
CA SER A 25 -3.57 5.24 -19.12
C SER A 25 -3.34 5.18 -17.61
N GLY A 26 -4.40 5.34 -16.80
CA GLY A 26 -4.31 5.39 -15.34
C GLY A 26 -3.63 4.18 -14.69
N ASN A 27 -3.62 3.03 -15.36
CA ASN A 27 -2.90 1.83 -14.92
C ASN A 27 -1.37 1.92 -15.07
N ARG A 28 -0.84 2.99 -15.65
CA ARG A 28 0.59 3.22 -15.86
C ARG A 28 1.18 4.30 -14.96
N VAL A 29 0.36 4.88 -14.07
CA VAL A 29 0.80 5.87 -13.09
C VAL A 29 0.59 5.28 -11.70
N ILE A 30 1.67 5.09 -10.95
CA ILE A 30 1.71 4.35 -9.68
C ILE A 30 2.34 5.23 -8.61
N GLY A 31 1.75 5.27 -7.42
CA GLY A 31 2.34 5.93 -6.25
C GLY A 31 2.90 4.92 -5.25
N SER A 32 4.19 5.02 -4.92
CA SER A 32 4.89 4.07 -4.05
C SER A 32 4.69 4.31 -2.54
N GLY A 33 4.12 5.44 -2.13
CA GLY A 33 3.97 5.82 -0.72
C GLY A 33 3.28 4.79 0.18
N PRO A 34 2.18 4.16 -0.26
CA PRO A 34 1.53 3.11 0.53
C PRO A 34 2.42 1.90 0.84
N TYR A 35 3.37 1.57 -0.04
CA TYR A 35 4.34 0.52 0.23
C TYR A 35 5.31 0.90 1.35
N ALA A 36 5.76 2.16 1.38
CA ALA A 36 6.57 2.66 2.49
C ALA A 36 5.81 2.57 3.82
N LEU A 37 4.52 2.95 3.82
CA LEU A 37 3.65 2.86 4.99
C LEU A 37 3.44 1.41 5.45
N GLN A 38 3.22 0.50 4.52
CA GLN A 38 3.12 -0.94 4.79
C GLN A 38 4.38 -1.47 5.46
N ASN A 39 5.56 -1.10 4.96
CA ASN A 39 6.83 -1.52 5.56
C ASN A 39 7.04 -0.93 6.95
N ALA A 40 6.67 0.32 7.18
CA ALA A 40 6.74 0.93 8.52
C ALA A 40 5.83 0.19 9.52
N LEU A 41 4.63 -0.19 9.11
CA LEU A 41 3.72 -1.01 9.92
C LEU A 41 4.31 -2.38 10.22
N LYS A 42 4.88 -3.07 9.21
CA LYS A 42 5.54 -4.36 9.40
C LYS A 42 6.68 -4.28 10.40
N ILE A 43 7.48 -3.21 10.36
CA ILE A 43 8.57 -2.99 11.32
C ILE A 43 8.01 -2.78 12.73
N LEU A 44 6.94 -2.00 12.91
CA LEU A 44 6.34 -1.77 14.22
C LEU A 44 5.75 -3.06 14.82
N VAL A 45 5.08 -3.88 14.00
CA VAL A 45 4.58 -5.20 14.41
C VAL A 45 5.74 -6.13 14.77
N ALA A 46 6.80 -6.14 13.96
CA ALA A 46 7.97 -6.98 14.19
C ALA A 46 8.70 -6.63 15.49
N VAL A 47 8.81 -5.34 15.81
CA VAL A 47 9.37 -4.87 17.09
C VAL A 47 8.52 -5.31 18.27
N GLU A 48 7.18 -5.18 18.15
CA GLU A 48 6.25 -5.56 19.22
C GLU A 48 6.29 -7.08 19.51
N LEU A 49 6.41 -7.89 18.46
CA LEU A 49 6.43 -9.36 18.54
C LEU A 49 7.84 -9.98 18.60
N GLN A 50 8.89 -9.14 18.57
CA GLN A 50 10.29 -9.58 18.53
C GLN A 50 10.60 -10.60 17.41
N CYS A 51 10.04 -10.35 16.22
CA CYS A 51 10.21 -11.20 15.04
C CYS A 51 10.81 -10.42 13.85
N SER A 52 11.03 -11.09 12.73
CA SER A 52 11.47 -10.42 11.49
C SER A 52 10.30 -9.70 10.82
N ALA A 53 10.53 -8.48 10.31
CA ALA A 53 9.55 -7.76 9.50
C ALA A 53 9.22 -8.48 8.17
N LEU A 54 10.07 -9.39 7.72
CA LEU A 54 9.83 -10.25 6.55
C LEU A 54 8.75 -11.30 6.81
N ASP A 55 8.59 -11.70 8.06
CA ASP A 55 7.59 -12.69 8.48
C ASP A 55 6.19 -12.09 8.61
N VAL A 56 6.10 -10.74 8.64
CA VAL A 56 4.83 -10.02 8.78
C VAL A 56 4.16 -9.85 7.43
N SER A 57 2.92 -10.32 7.31
CA SER A 57 2.05 -10.11 6.18
C SER A 57 0.89 -9.20 6.57
N LEU A 58 0.73 -8.07 5.92
CA LEU A 58 -0.41 -7.16 6.10
C LEU A 58 -0.61 -6.29 4.85
N ALA A 59 -1.81 -5.73 4.70
CA ALA A 59 -2.15 -4.81 3.63
C ALA A 59 -2.47 -3.41 4.17
N VAL A 60 -2.36 -2.41 3.32
CA VAL A 60 -2.75 -1.02 3.60
C VAL A 60 -3.68 -0.56 2.51
N LEU A 61 -4.83 -0.02 2.88
CA LEU A 61 -5.87 0.42 1.97
C LEU A 61 -6.30 1.86 2.25
N GLY A 62 -7.03 2.44 1.30
CA GLY A 62 -7.69 3.72 1.47
C GLY A 62 -6.83 4.91 1.06
N THR A 63 -6.97 6.01 1.79
CA THR A 63 -6.30 7.28 1.45
C THR A 63 -5.55 7.84 2.67
N PRO A 64 -4.43 7.23 3.09
CA PRO A 64 -3.63 7.74 4.20
C PRO A 64 -3.31 9.23 4.08
N PRO A 65 -3.24 9.98 5.18
CA PRO A 65 -3.44 9.52 6.58
C PRO A 65 -4.90 9.51 7.03
N THR A 66 -5.80 10.22 6.33
CA THR A 66 -7.17 10.50 6.80
C THR A 66 -8.09 9.28 6.82
N HIS A 67 -8.00 8.44 5.79
CA HIS A 67 -8.81 7.23 5.67
C HIS A 67 -7.87 6.04 5.42
N LEU A 68 -7.13 5.68 6.46
CA LEU A 68 -6.27 4.50 6.46
C LEU A 68 -7.07 3.30 6.97
N VAL A 69 -7.13 2.26 6.16
CA VAL A 69 -7.70 0.97 6.54
C VAL A 69 -6.61 -0.08 6.53
N ILE A 70 -6.41 -0.75 7.66
CA ILE A 70 -5.52 -1.90 7.78
C ILE A 70 -6.43 -3.10 8.09
N PRO A 71 -6.58 -4.05 7.14
CA PRO A 71 -7.38 -5.24 7.38
C PRO A 71 -6.62 -6.20 8.31
N TRP A 72 -6.73 -5.95 9.61
CA TRP A 72 -6.06 -6.75 10.64
C TRP A 72 -6.50 -8.20 10.65
N SER A 73 -7.75 -8.49 10.25
CA SER A 73 -8.26 -9.85 10.13
C SER A 73 -7.57 -10.69 9.04
N GLY A 74 -6.93 -10.03 8.07
CA GLY A 74 -6.12 -10.67 7.04
C GLY A 74 -4.61 -10.59 7.30
N ALA A 75 -4.20 -9.95 8.40
CA ALA A 75 -2.80 -9.78 8.75
C ALA A 75 -2.26 -10.96 9.56
N SER A 76 -1.03 -11.38 9.30
CA SER A 76 -0.42 -12.55 9.95
C SER A 76 1.09 -12.40 10.14
N VAL A 77 1.63 -13.20 11.07
CA VAL A 77 3.07 -13.41 11.25
C VAL A 77 3.32 -14.91 11.13
N GLN A 78 4.12 -15.32 10.17
CA GLN A 78 4.41 -16.74 9.87
C GLN A 78 3.14 -17.61 9.74
N GLY A 79 2.05 -17.03 9.22
CA GLY A 79 0.77 -17.71 9.05
C GLY A 79 -0.18 -17.67 10.26
N VAL A 80 0.26 -17.20 11.42
CA VAL A 80 -0.58 -16.97 12.61
C VAL A 80 -1.23 -15.59 12.51
N GLN A 81 -2.54 -15.50 12.75
CA GLN A 81 -3.26 -14.22 12.63
C GLN A 81 -2.79 -13.22 13.69
N LEU A 82 -2.62 -11.95 13.29
CA LEU A 82 -2.19 -10.90 14.20
C LEU A 82 -3.20 -10.63 15.33
N SER A 83 -4.49 -10.84 15.08
CA SER A 83 -5.54 -10.73 16.10
C SER A 83 -5.40 -11.74 17.25
N ASP A 84 -4.70 -12.86 17.02
CA ASP A 84 -4.46 -13.88 18.02
C ASP A 84 -3.18 -13.60 18.83
N LEU A 85 -2.28 -12.79 18.28
CA LEU A 85 -0.98 -12.44 18.86
C LEU A 85 -1.00 -11.10 19.61
N LEU A 86 -1.80 -10.15 19.13
CA LEU A 86 -1.86 -8.78 19.64
C LEU A 86 -3.29 -8.39 20.03
N SER A 87 -3.42 -7.70 21.16
CA SER A 87 -4.71 -7.15 21.56
C SER A 87 -5.18 -6.03 20.61
N PRO A 88 -6.49 -5.79 20.48
CA PRO A 88 -7.02 -4.67 19.68
C PRO A 88 -6.37 -3.32 20.03
N LYS A 89 -6.14 -3.07 21.32
CA LYS A 89 -5.47 -1.85 21.82
C LYS A 89 -4.03 -1.73 21.29
N ALA A 90 -3.29 -2.83 21.20
CA ALA A 90 -1.93 -2.83 20.66
C ALA A 90 -1.94 -2.52 19.17
N LEU A 91 -2.88 -3.09 18.42
CA LEU A 91 -3.05 -2.83 16.97
C LEU A 91 -3.42 -1.36 16.72
N ASP A 92 -4.34 -0.79 17.49
CA ASP A 92 -4.72 0.63 17.42
C ASP A 92 -3.51 1.55 17.71
N LEU A 93 -2.70 1.20 18.71
CA LEU A 93 -1.48 1.95 19.03
C LEU A 93 -0.45 1.91 17.90
N ILE A 94 -0.24 0.75 17.28
CA ILE A 94 0.64 0.59 16.12
C ILE A 94 0.15 1.46 14.96
N GLN A 95 -1.14 1.43 14.67
CA GLN A 95 -1.75 2.27 13.63
C GLN A 95 -1.57 3.76 13.93
N ALA A 96 -1.85 4.20 15.14
CA ALA A 96 -1.67 5.59 15.56
C ALA A 96 -0.22 6.05 15.42
N ARG A 97 0.75 5.23 15.84
CA ARG A 97 2.19 5.53 15.72
C ARG A 97 2.62 5.76 14.27
N VAL A 98 2.10 4.96 13.32
CA VAL A 98 2.48 5.12 11.93
C VAL A 98 1.82 6.33 11.27
N ILE A 99 0.55 6.60 11.59
CA ILE A 99 -0.18 7.78 11.09
C ILE A 99 0.53 9.07 11.54
N HIS A 100 0.97 9.12 12.80
CA HIS A 100 1.66 10.30 13.34
C HIS A 100 2.99 10.60 12.64
N ARG A 101 3.59 9.61 11.98
CA ARG A 101 4.84 9.77 11.20
C ARG A 101 4.62 10.04 9.72
N TRP A 102 3.39 10.21 9.29
CA TRP A 102 3.09 10.54 7.90
C TRP A 102 3.30 12.03 7.58
N PRO A 103 3.90 12.40 6.43
CA PRO A 103 4.50 11.50 5.43
C PRO A 103 5.84 10.93 5.91
N LEU A 104 6.12 9.70 5.48
CA LEU A 104 7.37 9.02 5.83
C LEU A 104 8.59 9.75 5.26
N GLY A 105 9.72 9.56 5.90
CA GLY A 105 10.97 10.21 5.51
C GLY A 105 11.46 9.80 4.10
N PRO A 106 12.35 10.60 3.49
CA PRO A 106 12.75 10.46 2.10
C PRO A 106 13.40 9.10 1.78
N TYR A 107 14.15 8.54 2.71
CA TYR A 107 14.77 7.21 2.53
C TYR A 107 13.74 6.08 2.44
N ALA A 108 12.70 6.11 3.26
CA ALA A 108 11.62 5.12 3.20
C ALA A 108 10.84 5.24 1.89
N LEU A 109 10.59 6.46 1.42
CA LEU A 109 9.92 6.73 0.15
C LEU A 109 10.77 6.29 -1.05
N ALA A 110 12.08 6.56 -1.02
CA ALA A 110 13.01 6.14 -2.07
C ALA A 110 13.12 4.60 -2.14
N ALA A 111 13.26 3.92 -1.00
CA ALA A 111 13.29 2.46 -0.94
C ALA A 111 11.99 1.83 -1.47
N ALA A 112 10.84 2.42 -1.14
CA ALA A 112 9.56 1.98 -1.67
C ALA A 112 9.46 2.14 -3.19
N ALA A 113 9.92 3.28 -3.73
CA ALA A 113 9.95 3.53 -5.17
C ALA A 113 10.89 2.56 -5.89
N ALA A 114 12.09 2.34 -5.34
CA ALA A 114 13.05 1.38 -5.88
C ALA A 114 12.44 -0.04 -5.95
N ARG A 115 11.74 -0.47 -4.90
CA ARG A 115 11.08 -1.79 -4.90
C ARG A 115 9.97 -1.89 -5.94
N VAL A 116 9.16 -0.84 -6.14
CA VAL A 116 8.15 -0.80 -7.21
C VAL A 116 8.83 -0.92 -8.58
N CYS A 117 9.91 -0.17 -8.82
CA CYS A 117 10.67 -0.26 -10.06
C CYS A 117 11.26 -1.65 -10.30
N GLU A 118 11.82 -2.26 -9.25
CA GLU A 118 12.35 -3.63 -9.31
C GLU A 118 11.27 -4.64 -9.74
N VAL A 119 10.10 -4.61 -9.11
CA VAL A 119 8.97 -5.50 -9.45
C VAL A 119 8.53 -5.30 -10.90
N VAL A 120 8.46 -4.06 -11.36
CA VAL A 120 8.12 -3.74 -12.76
C VAL A 120 9.17 -4.31 -13.73
N LEU A 121 10.45 -4.17 -13.42
CA LEU A 121 11.54 -4.61 -14.29
C LEU A 121 11.67 -6.13 -14.34
N GLN A 122 11.49 -6.81 -13.21
CA GLN A 122 11.50 -8.26 -13.12
C GLN A 122 10.32 -8.90 -13.87
N GLY A 123 9.20 -8.18 -14.03
CA GLY A 123 8.03 -8.65 -14.78
C GLY A 123 7.25 -9.78 -14.09
N THR A 124 7.66 -10.18 -12.91
CA THR A 124 7.06 -11.27 -12.13
C THR A 124 6.48 -10.73 -10.83
N SER A 125 5.24 -10.26 -10.87
CA SER A 125 4.49 -9.98 -9.65
C SER A 125 3.70 -11.21 -9.22
N THR A 126 4.38 -12.14 -8.57
CA THR A 126 3.71 -13.30 -7.96
C THR A 126 2.91 -12.89 -6.72
N TYR A 127 3.30 -11.78 -6.08
CA TYR A 127 2.65 -11.20 -4.90
C TYR A 127 2.32 -9.74 -5.18
N GLY A 128 1.11 -9.30 -4.78
CA GLY A 128 0.69 -7.93 -4.94
C GLY A 128 1.57 -6.95 -4.15
N ILE A 129 1.79 -5.77 -4.71
CA ILE A 129 2.45 -4.67 -4.02
C ILE A 129 1.42 -3.61 -3.64
N THR A 130 1.54 -3.04 -2.45
CA THR A 130 0.63 -1.97 -2.00
C THR A 130 1.07 -0.63 -2.62
N CYS A 131 0.18 0.01 -3.38
CA CYS A 131 0.50 1.25 -4.07
C CYS A 131 -0.76 2.11 -4.27
N TYR A 132 -0.58 3.41 -4.54
CA TYR A 132 -1.67 4.24 -5.04
C TYR A 132 -1.94 3.92 -6.50
N VAL A 133 -3.21 3.69 -6.79
CA VAL A 133 -3.76 3.38 -8.10
C VAL A 133 -4.99 4.24 -8.35
N VAL A 134 -5.15 4.72 -9.58
CA VAL A 134 -6.37 5.43 -9.98
C VAL A 134 -7.51 4.43 -10.14
N LEU A 135 -8.60 4.68 -9.43
CA LEU A 135 -9.79 3.85 -9.47
C LEU A 135 -10.75 4.39 -10.54
N ASN A 136 -11.03 3.59 -11.55
CA ASN A 136 -11.94 3.95 -12.65
C ASN A 136 -13.17 3.03 -12.73
N GLU A 137 -13.19 1.96 -11.93
CA GLU A 137 -14.24 0.94 -11.98
C GLU A 137 -15.61 1.43 -11.48
N LYS A 138 -15.61 2.36 -10.52
CA LYS A 138 -16.84 2.91 -9.93
C LYS A 138 -17.01 4.39 -10.30
N PRO A 139 -18.18 4.83 -10.77
CA PRO A 139 -18.40 6.22 -11.21
C PRO A 139 -18.01 7.30 -10.18
N HIS A 140 -18.31 7.06 -8.88
CA HIS A 140 -18.02 8.00 -7.80
C HIS A 140 -16.54 8.04 -7.38
N LEU A 141 -15.73 7.06 -7.81
CA LEU A 141 -14.29 6.99 -7.55
C LEU A 141 -13.45 7.34 -8.78
N ARG A 142 -14.11 7.61 -9.91
CA ARG A 142 -13.42 7.84 -11.19
C ARG A 142 -12.39 8.97 -11.07
N GLY A 143 -11.15 8.67 -11.46
CA GLY A 143 -10.04 9.62 -11.40
C GLY A 143 -9.44 9.82 -10.00
N ARG A 144 -9.97 9.17 -8.97
CA ARG A 144 -9.42 9.23 -7.62
C ARG A 144 -8.44 8.10 -7.38
N ALA A 145 -7.32 8.41 -6.70
CA ALA A 145 -6.34 7.41 -6.33
C ALA A 145 -6.55 6.93 -4.89
N ALA A 146 -6.43 5.61 -4.70
CA ALA A 146 -6.43 4.97 -3.39
C ALA A 146 -5.29 3.96 -3.27
N ALA A 147 -4.87 3.72 -2.05
CA ALA A 147 -3.94 2.65 -1.71
C ALA A 147 -4.67 1.31 -1.83
N VAL A 148 -4.12 0.42 -2.63
CA VAL A 148 -4.62 -0.94 -2.84
C VAL A 148 -3.44 -1.89 -3.02
N THR A 149 -3.66 -3.18 -2.79
CA THR A 149 -2.71 -4.21 -3.21
C THR A 149 -2.97 -4.54 -4.69
N ALA A 150 -1.94 -4.43 -5.52
CA ALA A 150 -2.06 -4.66 -6.95
C ALA A 150 -0.91 -5.52 -7.49
N SER A 151 -1.22 -6.32 -8.51
CA SER A 151 -0.19 -6.95 -9.36
C SER A 151 0.27 -5.95 -10.39
N ILE A 152 1.59 -5.84 -10.56
CA ILE A 152 2.23 -4.86 -11.45
C ILE A 152 3.24 -5.59 -12.33
N ASN A 153 3.32 -5.21 -13.58
CA ASN A 153 4.37 -5.65 -14.51
C ASN A 153 4.81 -4.49 -15.43
N ARG A 154 5.58 -4.77 -16.47
CA ARG A 154 6.04 -3.79 -17.47
C ARG A 154 4.90 -3.07 -18.20
N SER A 155 3.70 -3.66 -18.25
CA SER A 155 2.51 -3.04 -18.85
C SER A 155 1.79 -2.09 -17.87
N GLY A 156 2.17 -2.06 -16.60
CA GLY A 156 1.54 -1.31 -15.53
C GLY A 156 0.77 -2.23 -14.57
N ILE A 157 -0.29 -1.70 -13.97
CA ILE A 157 -1.17 -2.44 -13.06
C ILE A 157 -2.01 -3.40 -13.88
N THR A 158 -1.96 -4.69 -13.54
CA THR A 158 -2.67 -5.76 -14.24
C THR A 158 -3.91 -6.23 -13.49
N LYS A 159 -3.86 -6.21 -12.15
CA LYS A 159 -4.97 -6.67 -11.31
C LYS A 159 -4.91 -6.00 -9.93
N ILE A 160 -6.06 -5.59 -9.41
CA ILE A 160 -6.21 -5.21 -8.00
C ILE A 160 -6.55 -6.49 -7.23
N ILE A 161 -5.83 -6.72 -6.12
CA ILE A 161 -5.99 -7.89 -5.26
C ILE A 161 -6.74 -7.42 -4.01
N PRO A 162 -8.01 -7.78 -3.84
CA PRO A 162 -8.74 -7.45 -2.62
C PRO A 162 -8.15 -8.24 -1.44
N PRO A 163 -7.81 -7.59 -0.32
CA PRO A 163 -7.38 -8.32 0.87
C PRO A 163 -8.56 -9.03 1.54
N SER A 164 -8.26 -10.04 2.34
CA SER A 164 -9.24 -10.62 3.25
C SER A 164 -9.63 -9.58 4.30
N MET A 165 -10.92 -9.31 4.41
CA MET A 165 -11.50 -8.37 5.38
C MET A 165 -12.72 -8.98 6.02
N ASN A 166 -12.87 -8.80 7.33
CA ASN A 166 -14.11 -9.13 8.03
C ASN A 166 -15.21 -8.09 7.74
N VAL A 167 -16.43 -8.37 8.18
CA VAL A 167 -17.60 -7.50 7.91
C VAL A 167 -17.43 -6.10 8.52
N ARG A 168 -16.73 -5.97 9.64
CA ARG A 168 -16.49 -4.68 10.32
C ARG A 168 -15.43 -3.81 9.63
N GLU A 169 -14.53 -4.41 8.88
CA GLU A 169 -13.48 -3.74 8.13
C GLU A 169 -13.92 -3.27 6.74
N ARG A 170 -15.10 -3.72 6.28
CA ARG A 170 -15.71 -3.35 4.99
C ARG A 170 -16.59 -2.11 5.15
N VAL A 171 -16.03 -0.99 5.55
CA VAL A 171 -16.78 0.28 5.68
C VAL A 171 -16.71 1.08 4.37
#